data_59db20e6a41ea9a164ad8c2fdbce4482
#
_entry.id   59db20e6a41ea9a164ad8c2fdbce4482
#
_cell.length_a   1.000
_cell.length_b   1.000
_cell.length_c   1.000
_cell.angle_alpha   90.00
_cell.angle_beta   90.00
_cell.angle_gamma   90.00
#
_symmetry.space_group_name_H-M   'P 1'
#
loop_
_entity.id
_entity.type
_entity.pdbx_description
1 polymer ?
#
loop_
_entity_poly.entity_id
_entity_poly.type
_entity_poly.pdbx_seq_one_letter_code
_entity_poly.pdbx_strand_id
1 'polypeptide(L)'
;LNGRLQAYAQNTHHWNTDHGKVYLTAGMRLNWWSFTNEVLPSPRMSVVWMPGWKRDFTFRVATGIYYQAPFYKELRQTLQDENGVYRIHLNNQLKAQRSYQLVLGSDYYFRAWGRPFKFTAEAYGKWIDRMESYTVDNVRVRYSGMNDSEGYAIGLDMKIMGELVPGADSCISYSAMRSRMRFLDDKHNLGWI
;
A
#
# COMPACT_ATOMS: atom_id res chain seq x y z
N LEU A 1 -21.70 17.83 -7.93
CA LEU A 1 -20.55 17.47 -8.77
C LEU A 1 -19.36 17.23 -7.87
N ASN A 2 -18.84 15.99 -7.84
CA ASN A 2 -17.62 15.65 -7.09
C ASN A 2 -16.43 15.85 -8.01
N GLY A 3 -15.57 16.83 -7.68
CA GLY A 3 -14.32 17.09 -8.37
C GLY A 3 -13.13 16.50 -7.61
N ARG A 4 -12.15 15.98 -8.33
CA ARG A 4 -10.83 15.61 -7.80
C ARG A 4 -9.77 16.32 -8.61
N LEU A 5 -8.86 17.00 -7.94
CA LEU A 5 -7.68 17.61 -8.55
C LEU A 5 -6.45 16.89 -8.01
N GLN A 6 -5.55 16.53 -8.93
CA GLN A 6 -4.29 15.87 -8.58
C GLN A 6 -3.12 16.59 -9.22
N ALA A 7 -2.08 16.78 -8.44
CA ALA A 7 -0.78 17.26 -8.93
C ALA A 7 0.32 16.36 -8.35
N TYR A 8 1.39 16.16 -9.09
CA TYR A 8 2.56 15.45 -8.57
C TYR A 8 3.84 16.06 -9.12
N ALA A 9 4.90 15.96 -8.31
CA ALA A 9 6.26 16.25 -8.71
C ALA A 9 7.18 15.15 -8.17
N GLN A 10 8.17 14.78 -8.96
CA GLN A 10 9.15 13.75 -8.59
C GLN A 10 10.50 14.11 -9.18
N ASN A 11 11.55 13.85 -8.41
CA ASN A 11 12.93 14.00 -8.86
C ASN A 11 13.72 12.72 -8.53
N THR A 12 14.62 12.34 -9.42
CA THR A 12 15.57 11.25 -9.21
C THR A 12 16.97 11.79 -9.33
N HIS A 13 17.76 11.59 -8.30
CA HIS A 13 19.17 11.92 -8.28
C HIS A 13 20.00 10.65 -8.19
N HIS A 14 21.14 10.62 -8.86
CA HIS A 14 22.06 9.46 -8.83
C HIS A 14 23.48 9.88 -8.50
N TRP A 15 24.16 9.02 -7.76
CA TRP A 15 25.55 9.18 -7.43
C TRP A 15 26.32 7.91 -7.81
N ASN A 16 27.48 8.10 -8.43
CA ASN A 16 28.46 7.06 -8.62
C ASN A 16 29.52 7.24 -7.53
N THR A 17 29.70 6.23 -6.70
CA THR A 17 30.68 6.22 -5.60
C THR A 17 31.65 5.06 -5.81
N ASP A 18 32.78 5.09 -5.12
CA ASP A 18 33.75 3.98 -5.14
C ASP A 18 33.15 2.66 -4.60
N HIS A 19 32.05 2.76 -3.86
CA HIS A 19 31.33 1.61 -3.28
C HIS A 19 30.09 1.17 -4.11
N GLY A 20 29.85 1.80 -5.27
CA GLY A 20 28.75 1.44 -6.16
C GLY A 20 27.91 2.63 -6.59
N LYS A 21 26.73 2.33 -7.14
CA LYS A 21 25.79 3.33 -7.65
C LYS A 21 24.60 3.44 -6.71
N VAL A 22 24.21 4.67 -6.40
CA VAL A 22 23.04 4.98 -5.56
C VAL A 22 22.07 5.88 -6.35
N TYR A 23 20.80 5.51 -6.35
CA TYR A 23 19.71 6.29 -6.92
C TYR A 23 18.74 6.66 -5.80
N LEU A 24 18.49 7.93 -5.62
CA LEU A 24 17.47 8.45 -4.71
C LEU A 24 16.35 9.07 -5.52
N THR A 25 15.14 8.57 -5.36
CA THR A 25 13.94 9.17 -5.93
C THR A 25 13.08 9.71 -4.79
N ALA A 26 12.73 10.98 -4.85
CA ALA A 26 11.80 11.60 -3.92
C ALA A 26 10.66 12.28 -4.70
N GLY A 27 9.46 12.19 -4.20
CA GLY A 27 8.29 12.75 -4.85
C GLY A 27 7.18 13.10 -3.88
N MET A 28 6.33 14.01 -4.32
CA MET A 28 5.12 14.43 -3.61
C MET A 28 3.95 14.38 -4.56
N ARG A 29 2.86 13.77 -4.14
CA ARG A 29 1.56 13.88 -4.80
C ARG A 29 0.60 14.61 -3.88
N LEU A 30 -0.12 15.58 -4.42
CA LEU A 30 -1.21 16.27 -3.75
C LEU A 30 -2.52 15.89 -4.43
N ASN A 31 -3.49 15.46 -3.65
CA ASN A 31 -4.84 15.22 -4.10
C ASN A 31 -5.76 16.14 -3.32
N TRP A 32 -6.58 16.90 -4.03
CA TRP A 32 -7.70 17.61 -3.43
C TRP A 32 -9.01 16.92 -3.83
N TRP A 33 -9.85 16.67 -2.84
CA TRP A 33 -11.14 16.06 -3.03
C TRP A 33 -12.25 17.00 -2.56
N SER A 34 -13.08 17.46 -3.48
CA SER A 34 -14.06 18.51 -3.22
C SER A 34 -15.20 18.05 -2.30
N PHE A 35 -15.51 16.76 -2.24
CA PHE A 35 -16.63 16.25 -1.44
C PHE A 35 -16.41 16.41 0.07
N THR A 36 -15.24 16.09 0.57
CA THR A 36 -14.84 16.26 1.98
C THR A 36 -13.97 17.49 2.20
N ASN A 37 -13.63 18.20 1.12
CA ASN A 37 -12.69 19.32 1.11
C ASN A 37 -11.32 18.98 1.73
N GLU A 38 -10.85 17.75 1.51
CA GLU A 38 -9.58 17.27 2.02
C GLU A 38 -8.44 17.49 1.03
N VAL A 39 -7.32 17.98 1.55
CA VAL A 39 -6.02 17.98 0.85
C VAL A 39 -5.18 16.84 1.39
N LEU A 40 -4.79 15.92 0.51
CA LEU A 40 -4.16 14.65 0.84
C LEU A 40 -2.72 14.61 0.29
N PRO A 41 -1.72 15.07 1.06
CA PRO A 41 -0.32 15.04 0.65
C PRO A 41 0.26 13.64 0.79
N SER A 42 0.80 13.09 -0.30
CA SER A 42 1.35 11.74 -0.40
C SER A 42 2.85 11.79 -0.74
N PRO A 43 3.73 12.04 0.23
CA PRO A 43 5.18 11.97 0.03
C PRO A 43 5.62 10.52 -0.22
N ARG A 44 6.63 10.38 -1.08
CA ARG A 44 7.23 9.09 -1.42
C ARG A 44 8.72 9.23 -1.56
N MET A 45 9.45 8.24 -1.12
CA MET A 45 10.88 8.17 -1.27
C MET A 45 11.31 6.74 -1.60
N SER A 46 12.28 6.59 -2.47
CA SER A 46 12.93 5.30 -2.71
C SER A 46 14.42 5.48 -2.93
N VAL A 47 15.17 4.51 -2.43
CA VAL A 47 16.61 4.39 -2.61
C VAL A 47 16.90 3.05 -3.28
N VAL A 48 17.68 3.09 -4.34
CA VAL A 48 18.25 1.89 -4.98
C VAL A 48 19.74 1.98 -4.85
N TRP A 49 20.36 0.93 -4.31
CA TRP A 49 21.80 0.82 -4.18
C TRP A 49 22.31 -0.42 -4.90
N MET A 50 23.21 -0.20 -5.82
CA MET A 50 23.94 -1.25 -6.56
C MET A 50 25.40 -1.23 -6.10
N PRO A 51 25.78 -2.07 -5.13
CA PRO A 51 27.16 -2.10 -4.64
C PRO A 51 28.15 -2.55 -5.72
N GLY A 52 29.37 -2.00 -5.68
CA GLY A 52 30.46 -2.37 -6.56
C GLY A 52 31.12 -3.71 -6.21
N TRP A 53 30.37 -4.67 -5.67
CA TRP A 53 30.87 -5.97 -5.25
C TRP A 53 31.13 -6.90 -6.46
N LYS A 54 31.90 -7.94 -6.26
CA LYS A 54 32.08 -9.01 -7.27
C LYS A 54 30.78 -9.76 -7.57
N ARG A 55 29.81 -9.72 -6.64
CA ARG A 55 28.49 -10.32 -6.77
C ARG A 55 27.50 -9.25 -7.16
N ASP A 56 26.65 -9.55 -8.11
CA ASP A 56 25.66 -8.60 -8.66
C ASP A 56 24.41 -8.54 -7.76
N PHE A 57 24.45 -7.61 -6.81
CA PHE A 57 23.34 -7.30 -5.93
C PHE A 57 22.73 -5.93 -6.25
N THR A 58 21.43 -5.84 -6.10
CA THR A 58 20.71 -4.57 -6.07
C THR A 58 19.82 -4.55 -4.82
N PHE A 59 19.97 -3.52 -4.00
CA PHE A 59 19.13 -3.30 -2.82
C PHE A 59 18.16 -2.15 -3.08
N ARG A 60 16.93 -2.27 -2.59
CA ARG A 60 15.87 -1.25 -2.71
C ARG A 60 15.22 -1.01 -1.38
N VAL A 61 15.02 0.25 -1.06
CA VAL A 61 14.20 0.71 0.07
C VAL A 61 13.20 1.70 -0.48
N ALA A 62 11.93 1.50 -0.22
CA ALA A 62 10.88 2.44 -0.61
C ALA A 62 9.94 2.69 0.56
N THR A 63 9.54 3.94 0.74
CA THR A 63 8.57 4.34 1.76
C THR A 63 7.66 5.44 1.23
N GLY A 64 6.46 5.53 1.78
CA GLY A 64 5.53 6.59 1.39
C GLY A 64 4.24 6.57 2.19
N ILE A 65 3.53 7.69 2.10
CA ILE A 65 2.18 7.87 2.63
C ILE A 65 1.21 7.87 1.46
N TYR A 66 0.14 7.10 1.58
CA TYR A 66 -0.86 6.94 0.53
C TYR A 66 -2.23 7.18 1.11
N TYR A 67 -3.09 7.84 0.34
CA TYR A 67 -4.47 8.09 0.69
C TYR A 67 -5.40 7.44 -0.32
N GLN A 68 -6.49 6.88 0.19
CA GLN A 68 -7.58 6.33 -0.59
C GLN A 68 -8.88 6.97 -0.12
N ALA A 69 -9.50 7.76 -1.01
CA ALA A 69 -10.81 8.30 -0.74
C ALA A 69 -11.86 7.18 -0.68
N PRO A 70 -12.86 7.29 0.20
CA PRO A 70 -13.92 6.31 0.30
C PRO A 70 -14.64 6.07 -1.02
N PHE A 71 -15.12 4.86 -1.23
CA PHE A 71 -15.99 4.54 -2.35
C PHE A 71 -17.40 5.09 -2.13
N TYR A 72 -18.15 5.27 -3.20
CA TYR A 72 -19.53 5.74 -3.11
C TYR A 72 -20.40 4.90 -2.18
N LYS A 73 -20.23 3.58 -2.18
CA LYS A 73 -20.97 2.65 -1.31
C LYS A 73 -20.67 2.85 0.18
N GLU A 74 -19.46 3.27 0.53
CA GLU A 74 -19.02 3.58 1.90
C GLU A 74 -19.61 4.92 2.36
N LEU A 75 -19.70 5.89 1.47
CA LEU A 75 -20.29 7.20 1.76
C LEU A 75 -21.81 7.15 1.92
N ARG A 76 -22.47 6.12 1.39
CA ARG A 76 -23.91 6.03 1.33
C ARG A 76 -24.49 5.54 2.65
N GLN A 77 -25.19 6.41 3.36
CA GLN A 77 -25.99 6.08 4.53
C GLN A 77 -27.47 6.14 4.21
N THR A 78 -28.24 5.21 4.74
CA THR A 78 -29.70 5.24 4.67
C THR A 78 -30.21 5.73 6.02
N LEU A 79 -30.71 6.96 6.06
CA LEU A 79 -31.27 7.56 7.24
C LEU A 79 -32.80 7.62 7.10
N GLN A 80 -33.52 7.38 8.20
CA GLN A 80 -34.93 7.53 8.28
C GLN A 80 -35.23 8.98 8.68
N ASP A 81 -36.06 9.70 7.89
CA ASP A 81 -36.47 11.04 8.23
C ASP A 81 -37.59 11.01 9.30
N GLU A 82 -37.98 12.20 9.81
CA GLU A 82 -39.02 12.36 10.84
C GLU A 82 -40.39 11.78 10.44
N ASN A 83 -40.63 11.60 9.15
CA ASN A 83 -41.84 11.01 8.59
C ASN A 83 -41.73 9.50 8.36
N GLY A 84 -40.65 8.84 8.81
CA GLY A 84 -40.46 7.43 8.65
C GLY A 84 -39.96 7.01 7.24
N VAL A 85 -39.67 7.95 6.35
CA VAL A 85 -39.22 7.69 4.99
C VAL A 85 -37.70 7.51 4.97
N TYR A 86 -37.22 6.42 4.38
CA TYR A 86 -35.80 6.17 4.21
C TYR A 86 -35.23 7.00 3.06
N ARG A 87 -34.25 7.83 3.37
CA ARG A 87 -33.53 8.63 2.37
C ARG A 87 -32.07 8.28 2.36
N ILE A 88 -31.48 8.30 1.15
CA ILE A 88 -30.05 8.12 0.95
C ILE A 88 -29.37 9.46 1.24
N HIS A 89 -28.48 9.44 2.23
CA HIS A 89 -27.60 10.55 2.56
C HIS A 89 -26.15 10.16 2.25
N LEU A 90 -25.36 11.11 1.76
CA LEU A 90 -23.92 10.90 1.57
C LEU A 90 -23.16 11.50 2.73
N ASN A 91 -22.41 10.66 3.44
CA ASN A 91 -21.61 11.07 4.58
C ASN A 91 -20.36 11.85 4.13
N ASN A 92 -20.35 13.14 4.37
CA ASN A 92 -19.22 14.02 4.07
C ASN A 92 -18.19 14.13 5.21
N GLN A 93 -18.42 13.45 6.34
CA GLN A 93 -17.51 13.43 7.48
C GLN A 93 -16.49 12.28 7.39
N LEU A 94 -16.78 11.28 6.54
CA LEU A 94 -15.89 10.14 6.35
C LEU A 94 -14.61 10.59 5.61
N LYS A 95 -13.48 10.46 6.28
CA LYS A 95 -12.17 10.89 5.78
C LYS A 95 -11.52 9.81 4.91
N ALA A 96 -10.61 10.24 4.04
CA ALA A 96 -9.80 9.32 3.26
C ALA A 96 -8.96 8.41 4.17
N GLN A 97 -8.97 7.11 3.88
CA GLN A 97 -8.07 6.14 4.50
C GLN A 97 -6.63 6.53 4.21
N ARG A 98 -5.74 6.35 5.19
CA ARG A 98 -4.32 6.65 5.08
C ARG A 98 -3.50 5.39 5.32
N SER A 99 -2.48 5.17 4.50
CA SER A 99 -1.55 4.07 4.70
C SER A 99 -0.11 4.53 4.65
N TYR A 100 0.68 3.99 5.56
CA TYR A 100 2.14 4.12 5.59
C TYR A 100 2.72 2.82 5.07
N GLN A 101 3.63 2.91 4.13
CA GLN A 101 4.23 1.73 3.51
C GLN A 101 5.75 1.80 3.59
N LEU A 102 6.36 0.66 3.89
CA LEU A 102 7.80 0.43 3.83
C LEU A 102 8.06 -0.86 3.07
N VAL A 103 8.95 -0.81 2.10
CA VAL A 103 9.36 -1.96 1.30
C VAL A 103 10.88 -2.03 1.31
N LEU A 104 11.42 -3.20 1.60
CA LEU A 104 12.84 -3.54 1.56
C LEU A 104 13.01 -4.66 0.55
N GLY A 105 13.73 -4.41 -0.53
CA GLY A 105 13.92 -5.37 -1.61
C GLY A 105 15.40 -5.65 -1.89
N SER A 106 15.70 -6.85 -2.32
CA SER A 106 17.00 -7.25 -2.81
C SER A 106 16.87 -8.13 -4.03
N ASP A 107 17.65 -7.83 -5.06
CA ASP A 107 17.85 -8.70 -6.22
C ASP A 107 19.27 -9.22 -6.19
N TYR A 108 19.47 -10.49 -6.50
CA TYR A 108 20.74 -11.13 -6.67
C TYR A 108 20.78 -11.86 -8.00
N TYR A 109 21.70 -11.44 -8.87
CA TYR A 109 21.94 -12.07 -10.16
C TYR A 109 23.14 -13.02 -10.04
N PHE A 110 22.96 -14.26 -10.47
CA PHE A 110 23.99 -15.27 -10.40
C PHE A 110 23.90 -16.27 -11.56
N ARG A 111 24.94 -17.05 -11.74
CA ARG A 111 24.95 -18.15 -12.70
C ARG A 111 25.04 -19.49 -11.95
N ALA A 112 24.14 -20.39 -12.32
CA ALA A 112 24.16 -21.78 -11.86
C ALA A 112 24.02 -22.69 -13.09
N TRP A 113 24.78 -23.77 -13.12
CA TRP A 113 24.82 -24.70 -14.25
C TRP A 113 25.10 -24.02 -15.62
N GLY A 114 25.94 -22.94 -15.59
CA GLY A 114 26.26 -22.16 -16.79
C GLY A 114 25.13 -21.19 -17.25
N ARG A 115 24.00 -21.12 -16.57
CA ARG A 115 22.81 -20.34 -16.95
C ARG A 115 22.58 -19.16 -16.02
N PRO A 116 21.92 -18.09 -16.48
CA PRO A 116 21.60 -16.94 -15.66
C PRO A 116 20.39 -17.21 -14.76
N PHE A 117 20.47 -16.79 -13.50
CA PHE A 117 19.40 -16.80 -12.52
C PHE A 117 19.29 -15.46 -11.84
N LYS A 118 18.08 -15.13 -11.43
CA LYS A 118 17.76 -13.99 -10.58
C LYS A 118 17.00 -14.45 -9.36
N PHE A 119 17.51 -14.15 -8.17
CA PHE A 119 16.79 -14.29 -6.92
C PHE A 119 16.32 -12.89 -6.46
N THR A 120 15.06 -12.76 -6.14
CA THR A 120 14.45 -11.55 -5.58
C THR A 120 13.88 -11.89 -4.22
N ALA A 121 14.17 -11.06 -3.22
CA ALA A 121 13.53 -11.10 -1.91
C ALA A 121 13.00 -9.71 -1.57
N GLU A 122 11.77 -9.63 -1.09
CA GLU A 122 11.13 -8.38 -0.72
C GLU A 122 10.36 -8.55 0.60
N ALA A 123 10.69 -7.74 1.59
CA ALA A 123 9.94 -7.62 2.84
C ALA A 123 9.16 -6.31 2.82
N TYR A 124 7.91 -6.34 3.23
CA TYR A 124 7.07 -5.15 3.24
C TYR A 124 6.23 -5.04 4.51
N GLY A 125 5.95 -3.79 4.87
CA GLY A 125 5.01 -3.44 5.91
C GLY A 125 4.08 -2.33 5.44
N LYS A 126 2.79 -2.49 5.70
CA LYS A 126 1.75 -1.52 5.44
C LYS A 126 0.92 -1.34 6.70
N TRP A 127 0.85 -0.11 7.19
CA TRP A 127 -0.01 0.29 8.30
C TRP A 127 -1.10 1.19 7.74
N ILE A 128 -2.34 0.94 8.13
CA ILE A 128 -3.51 1.65 7.61
C ILE A 128 -4.27 2.21 8.80
N ASP A 129 -4.54 3.49 8.77
CA ASP A 129 -5.42 4.17 9.70
C ASP A 129 -6.65 4.77 8.99
N ARG A 130 -7.61 5.25 9.77
CA ARG A 130 -8.87 5.83 9.27
C ARG A 130 -9.63 4.88 8.36
N MET A 131 -9.58 3.58 8.65
CA MET A 131 -10.43 2.61 7.97
C MET A 131 -11.85 2.72 8.49
N GLU A 132 -12.81 2.46 7.64
CA GLU A 132 -14.21 2.32 8.01
C GLU A 132 -14.52 0.87 8.36
N SER A 133 -15.16 0.65 9.52
CA SER A 133 -15.63 -0.68 9.86
C SER A 133 -16.90 -1.05 9.10
N TYR A 134 -17.15 -2.34 9.00
CA TYR A 134 -18.35 -2.87 8.41
C TYR A 134 -18.82 -4.12 9.14
N THR A 135 -20.11 -4.36 9.11
CA THR A 135 -20.73 -5.60 9.57
C THR A 135 -21.36 -6.33 8.40
N VAL A 136 -21.33 -7.65 8.45
CA VAL A 136 -21.97 -8.51 7.45
C VAL A 136 -23.19 -9.13 8.09
N ASP A 137 -24.38 -8.73 7.62
CA ASP A 137 -25.68 -9.24 8.05
C ASP A 137 -26.26 -10.08 6.91
N ASN A 138 -26.23 -11.39 7.05
CA ASN A 138 -26.47 -12.37 5.99
C ASN A 138 -25.53 -12.12 4.79
N VAL A 139 -26.05 -11.56 3.70
CA VAL A 139 -25.26 -11.20 2.48
C VAL A 139 -25.12 -9.68 2.32
N ARG A 140 -25.56 -8.88 3.28
CA ARG A 140 -25.51 -7.41 3.19
C ARG A 140 -24.35 -6.88 4.01
N VAL A 141 -23.50 -6.09 3.36
CA VAL A 141 -22.44 -5.33 4.03
C VAL A 141 -23.04 -3.99 4.46
N ARG A 142 -22.97 -3.70 5.76
CA ARG A 142 -23.34 -2.42 6.36
C ARG A 142 -22.08 -1.73 6.85
N TYR A 143 -21.82 -0.56 6.34
CA TYR A 143 -20.70 0.29 6.73
C TYR A 143 -21.07 1.15 7.93
N SER A 144 -20.11 1.38 8.85
CA SER A 144 -20.31 2.18 10.06
C SER A 144 -20.51 3.67 9.75
N GLY A 145 -19.94 4.16 8.65
CA GLY A 145 -19.89 5.58 8.32
C GLY A 145 -18.88 6.36 9.16
N MET A 146 -17.95 5.68 9.84
CA MET A 146 -16.95 6.29 10.71
C MET A 146 -15.57 5.73 10.41
N ASN A 147 -14.53 6.55 10.60
CA ASN A 147 -13.14 6.10 10.50
C ASN A 147 -12.70 5.47 11.84
N ASP A 148 -13.26 4.34 12.18
CA ASP A 148 -13.22 3.69 13.50
C ASP A 148 -12.34 2.44 13.53
N SER A 149 -11.52 2.23 12.51
CA SER A 149 -10.68 1.04 12.41
C SER A 149 -9.27 1.38 11.93
N GLU A 150 -8.34 0.54 12.32
CA GLU A 150 -6.97 0.56 11.83
C GLU A 150 -6.46 -0.86 11.58
N GLY A 151 -5.41 -0.99 10.79
CA GLY A 151 -4.87 -2.30 10.48
C GLY A 151 -3.42 -2.27 10.01
N TYR A 152 -2.86 -3.46 9.88
CA TYR A 152 -1.55 -3.63 9.27
C TYR A 152 -1.49 -4.89 8.42
N ALA A 153 -0.59 -4.87 7.45
CA ALA A 153 -0.16 -6.03 6.70
C ALA A 153 1.37 -6.04 6.62
N ILE A 154 1.98 -7.17 6.99
CA ILE A 154 3.42 -7.39 6.87
C ILE A 154 3.64 -8.67 6.09
N GLY A 155 4.64 -8.73 5.24
CA GLY A 155 4.90 -9.91 4.44
C GLY A 155 6.32 -9.98 3.93
N LEU A 156 6.62 -11.16 3.40
CA LEU A 156 7.87 -11.53 2.76
C LEU A 156 7.55 -12.26 1.47
N ASP A 157 8.05 -11.75 0.36
CA ASP A 157 7.97 -12.37 -0.94
C ASP A 157 9.37 -12.77 -1.41
N MET A 158 9.50 -13.99 -1.89
CA MET A 158 10.73 -14.50 -2.48
C MET A 158 10.43 -15.09 -3.85
N LYS A 159 11.32 -14.86 -4.79
CA LYS A 159 11.18 -15.34 -6.16
C LYS A 159 12.53 -15.71 -6.74
N ILE A 160 12.61 -16.88 -7.35
CA ILE A 160 13.73 -17.28 -8.17
C ILE A 160 13.26 -17.45 -9.61
N MET A 161 13.97 -16.84 -10.52
CA MET A 161 13.73 -16.91 -11.96
C MET A 161 14.98 -17.34 -12.67
N GLY A 162 14.85 -18.14 -13.70
CA GLY A 162 15.94 -18.59 -14.53
C GLY A 162 15.59 -19.86 -15.28
N GLU A 163 16.54 -20.38 -16.01
CA GLU A 163 16.38 -21.57 -16.82
C GLU A 163 16.69 -22.84 -15.99
N LEU A 164 15.73 -23.28 -15.17
CA LEU A 164 15.84 -24.52 -14.39
C LEU A 164 15.88 -25.75 -15.29
N VAL A 165 15.07 -25.76 -16.32
CA VAL A 165 15.09 -26.78 -17.38
C VAL A 165 15.68 -26.12 -18.63
N PRO A 166 16.61 -26.78 -19.34
CA PRO A 166 17.19 -26.23 -20.56
C PRO A 166 16.13 -25.82 -21.59
N GLY A 167 16.24 -24.56 -22.07
CA GLY A 167 15.30 -24.01 -23.06
C GLY A 167 13.95 -23.59 -22.50
N ALA A 168 13.74 -23.63 -21.17
CA ALA A 168 12.48 -23.21 -20.54
C ALA A 168 12.71 -22.18 -19.43
N ASP A 169 12.16 -20.98 -19.60
CA ASP A 169 12.10 -19.98 -18.53
C ASP A 169 11.23 -20.49 -17.39
N SER A 170 11.81 -20.56 -16.22
CA SER A 170 11.17 -21.11 -15.02
C SER A 170 11.09 -20.06 -13.92
N CYS A 171 10.04 -20.12 -13.12
CA CYS A 171 9.85 -19.22 -11.99
C CYS A 171 9.27 -20.01 -10.81
N ILE A 172 9.90 -19.86 -9.65
CA ILE A 172 9.39 -20.33 -8.37
C ILE A 172 9.20 -19.11 -7.48
N SER A 173 8.03 -18.97 -6.88
CA SER A 173 7.74 -17.88 -5.95
C SER A 173 7.14 -18.42 -4.66
N TYR A 174 7.50 -17.78 -3.56
CA TYR A 174 6.97 -18.01 -2.23
C TYR A 174 6.56 -16.67 -1.62
N SER A 175 5.35 -16.62 -1.05
CA SER A 175 4.82 -15.46 -0.37
C SER A 175 4.26 -15.85 0.98
N ALA A 176 4.63 -15.10 2.02
CA ALA A 176 4.06 -15.23 3.35
C ALA A 176 3.60 -13.85 3.82
N MET A 177 2.34 -13.75 4.24
CA MET A 177 1.76 -12.49 4.71
C MET A 177 0.96 -12.70 5.97
N ARG A 178 0.99 -11.71 6.84
CA ARG A 178 0.11 -11.60 8.00
C ARG A 178 -0.56 -10.23 7.98
N SER A 179 -1.88 -10.20 8.07
CA SER A 179 -2.66 -8.98 8.20
C SER A 179 -3.57 -9.08 9.41
N ARG A 180 -3.79 -7.94 10.07
CA ARG A 180 -4.71 -7.82 11.18
C ARG A 180 -5.39 -6.46 11.15
N MET A 181 -6.60 -6.40 11.68
CA MET A 181 -7.39 -5.20 11.85
C MET A 181 -7.92 -5.13 13.27
N ARG A 182 -8.10 -3.94 13.79
CA ARG A 182 -8.79 -3.70 15.07
C ARG A 182 -9.77 -2.55 14.94
N PHE A 183 -10.85 -2.63 15.70
CA PHE A 183 -11.80 -1.56 15.87
C PHE A 183 -11.37 -0.65 17.02
N LEU A 184 -11.56 0.66 16.85
CA LEU A 184 -11.18 1.69 17.83
C LEU A 184 -12.34 2.06 18.77
N ASP A 185 -13.49 1.39 18.67
CA ASP A 185 -14.65 1.66 19.52
C ASP A 185 -14.41 1.13 20.94
N ASP A 186 -14.54 2.01 21.95
CA ASP A 186 -14.38 1.70 23.38
C ASP A 186 -15.35 0.61 23.90
N LYS A 187 -16.46 0.39 23.20
CA LYS A 187 -17.46 -0.63 23.57
C LYS A 187 -17.12 -2.05 23.11
N HIS A 188 -16.26 -2.19 22.11
CA HIS A 188 -15.86 -3.45 21.51
C HIS A 188 -14.36 -3.51 21.36
N ASN A 189 -13.63 -3.43 22.45
CA ASN A 189 -12.18 -3.62 22.46
C ASN A 189 -11.85 -5.09 22.09
N LEU A 190 -12.34 -5.50 20.95
CA LEU A 190 -12.08 -6.77 20.30
C LEU A 190 -10.66 -6.66 19.75
N GLY A 191 -9.68 -7.00 20.48
CA GLY A 191 -8.28 -7.02 20.09
C GLY A 191 -8.02 -7.16 18.57
N TRP A 192 -6.81 -7.38 18.20
CA TRP A 192 -6.44 -7.60 16.78
C TRP A 192 -7.11 -8.90 16.27
N ILE A 193 -7.92 -8.77 15.23
CA ILE A 193 -8.54 -9.88 14.48
C ILE A 193 -7.65 -10.26 13.30
#